data_fa7bba391337be16296a3db5be0b6535
#
_entry.id   fa7bba391337be16296a3db5be0b6535
#
_cell.length_a   1.000
_cell.length_b   1.000
_cell.length_c   1.000
_cell.angle_alpha   90.00
_cell.angle_beta   90.00
_cell.angle_gamma   90.00
#
_symmetry.space_group_name_H-M   'P 1'
#
loop_
_entity.id
_entity.type
_entity.pdbx_description
1 polymer ?
#
loop_
_entity_poly.entity_id
_entity_poly.type
_entity_poly.pdbx_seq_one_letter_code
_entity_poly.pdbx_strand_id
1 'polypeptide(L)'
;MGHDHSHEVTNYNKAFSIGITLNVIFVIIEFTYGVMADSLALIADAGHNLSDVVSLVLAWGAFYLAKKNPSLKRTYGLKKVTILASLTSAILLLIALGAIAWEALGRFSDPQAVDGMTVIVVAGIGVVINTATALLFMEGQKDDLNIRGAYLHMAADAGVSLGVVIAGIAIMYTGWLWLDPVISLLIVLVILISTWGLLRDSVNLSIDAVPKDVDVSKIKEYFLSQENITDMHDLHVWALSTTENALTVHLLSTNTQIDNTFMQTMQEYLHHEFKIEHCTIQIENTLGDYLCTLNKEEYKI
;
A
#
# COMPACT_ATOMS: atom_id res chain seq x y z
N MET A 1 19.12 32.58 24.00
CA MET A 1 17.90 31.94 24.51
C MET A 1 17.42 30.99 23.42
N GLY A 2 17.83 29.73 23.51
CA GLY A 2 17.38 28.70 22.59
C GLY A 2 16.02 28.19 23.03
N HIS A 3 14.99 28.35 22.21
CA HIS A 3 13.74 27.66 22.39
C HIS A 3 13.92 26.23 21.92
N ASP A 4 14.12 25.34 22.88
CA ASP A 4 14.06 23.89 22.71
C ASP A 4 12.59 23.50 22.56
N HIS A 5 12.13 23.39 21.30
CA HIS A 5 10.87 22.73 20.97
C HIS A 5 11.13 21.23 20.82
N SER A 6 11.42 20.56 21.94
CA SER A 6 11.22 19.13 22.03
C SER A 6 9.72 18.86 21.97
N HIS A 7 9.16 18.71 20.76
CA HIS A 7 7.89 18.04 20.62
C HIS A 7 8.07 16.64 21.20
N GLU A 8 7.39 16.38 22.32
CA GLU A 8 7.20 15.03 22.83
C GLU A 8 6.66 14.21 21.68
N VAL A 9 7.52 13.34 21.14
CA VAL A 9 7.09 12.28 20.22
C VAL A 9 6.19 11.39 21.04
N THR A 10 4.89 11.69 21.01
CA THR A 10 3.86 10.85 21.63
C THR A 10 4.10 9.45 21.10
N ASN A 11 4.38 8.51 21.99
CA ASN A 11 4.84 7.17 21.64
C ASN A 11 3.66 6.34 21.14
N TYR A 12 3.25 6.59 19.87
CA TYR A 12 2.15 5.88 19.20
C TYR A 12 2.41 4.38 19.04
N ASN A 13 3.65 3.90 19.26
CA ASN A 13 3.99 2.46 19.21
C ASN A 13 3.10 1.62 20.14
N LYS A 14 2.73 2.16 21.31
CA LYS A 14 1.84 1.46 22.23
C LYS A 14 0.40 1.41 21.72
N ALA A 15 -0.10 2.49 21.13
CA ALA A 15 -1.43 2.54 20.53
C ALA A 15 -1.54 1.58 19.34
N PHE A 16 -0.54 1.57 18.44
CA PHE A 16 -0.46 0.62 17.34
C PHE A 16 -0.41 -0.84 17.82
N SER A 17 0.42 -1.15 18.84
CA SER A 17 0.53 -2.51 19.36
C SER A 17 -0.78 -2.98 19.98
N ILE A 18 -1.47 -2.13 20.74
CA ILE A 18 -2.78 -2.44 21.33
C ILE A 18 -3.82 -2.63 20.23
N GLY A 19 -3.89 -1.72 19.25
CA GLY A 19 -4.84 -1.79 18.14
C GLY A 19 -4.68 -3.08 17.32
N ILE A 20 -3.44 -3.43 16.94
CA ILE A 20 -3.15 -4.68 16.20
C ILE A 20 -3.54 -5.89 17.03
N THR A 21 -3.21 -5.94 18.31
CA THR A 21 -3.51 -7.09 19.16
C THR A 21 -5.03 -7.28 19.32
N LEU A 22 -5.76 -6.19 19.55
CA LEU A 22 -7.23 -6.22 19.65
C LEU A 22 -7.86 -6.68 18.33
N ASN A 23 -7.37 -6.17 17.20
CA ASN A 23 -7.86 -6.55 15.88
C ASN A 23 -7.60 -8.03 15.57
N VAL A 24 -6.40 -8.57 15.86
CA VAL A 24 -6.10 -9.99 15.67
C VAL A 24 -7.04 -10.88 16.48
N ILE A 25 -7.27 -10.54 17.76
CA ILE A 25 -8.18 -11.29 18.62
C ILE A 25 -9.61 -11.19 18.06
N PHE A 26 -10.04 -10.01 17.67
CA PHE A 26 -11.37 -9.77 17.12
C PHE A 26 -11.61 -10.55 15.83
N VAL A 27 -10.68 -10.55 14.89
CA VAL A 27 -10.75 -11.32 13.63
C VAL A 27 -10.99 -12.81 13.89
N ILE A 28 -10.29 -13.40 14.85
CA ILE A 28 -10.48 -14.82 15.20
C ILE A 28 -11.88 -15.06 15.73
N ILE A 29 -12.38 -14.18 16.60
CA ILE A 29 -13.74 -14.26 17.16
C ILE A 29 -14.76 -14.12 16.04
N GLU A 30 -14.62 -13.06 15.24
CA GLU A 30 -15.56 -12.71 14.16
C GLU A 30 -15.66 -13.81 13.11
N PHE A 31 -14.52 -14.35 12.65
CA PHE A 31 -14.50 -15.48 11.72
C PHE A 31 -15.17 -16.73 12.30
N THR A 32 -14.84 -17.07 13.55
CA THR A 32 -15.40 -18.25 14.22
C THR A 32 -16.91 -18.14 14.35
N TYR A 33 -17.40 -17.00 14.84
CA TYR A 33 -18.83 -16.80 14.99
C TYR A 33 -19.55 -16.55 13.64
N GLY A 34 -18.87 -15.99 12.65
CA GLY A 34 -19.39 -15.89 11.28
C GLY A 34 -19.70 -17.25 10.69
N VAL A 35 -18.78 -18.22 10.86
CA VAL A 35 -19.02 -19.62 10.46
C VAL A 35 -20.14 -20.27 11.30
N MET A 36 -20.16 -20.07 12.62
CA MET A 36 -21.18 -20.66 13.50
C MET A 36 -22.60 -20.10 13.27
N ALA A 37 -22.69 -18.82 12.93
CA ALA A 37 -23.95 -18.12 12.64
C ALA A 37 -24.40 -18.27 11.18
N ASP A 38 -23.59 -18.91 10.35
CA ASP A 38 -23.77 -19.05 8.90
C ASP A 38 -23.96 -17.70 8.18
N SER A 39 -23.25 -16.65 8.66
CA SER A 39 -23.29 -15.29 8.13
C SER A 39 -22.09 -15.00 7.23
N LEU A 40 -22.35 -14.81 5.94
CA LEU A 40 -21.34 -14.40 4.97
C LEU A 40 -20.90 -12.93 5.20
N ALA A 41 -21.77 -12.09 5.75
CA ALA A 41 -21.42 -10.71 6.05
C ALA A 41 -20.33 -10.65 7.14
N LEU A 42 -20.44 -11.44 8.22
CA LEU A 42 -19.40 -11.57 9.24
C LEU A 42 -18.11 -12.20 8.67
N ILE A 43 -18.25 -13.23 7.83
CA ILE A 43 -17.07 -13.88 7.21
C ILE A 43 -16.36 -12.91 6.26
N ALA A 44 -17.09 -12.08 5.52
CA ALA A 44 -16.52 -11.08 4.63
C ALA A 44 -15.77 -9.98 5.39
N ASP A 45 -16.34 -9.47 6.49
CA ASP A 45 -15.72 -8.47 7.36
C ASP A 45 -14.49 -9.05 8.06
N ALA A 46 -14.59 -10.24 8.64
CA ALA A 46 -13.44 -10.97 9.21
C ALA A 46 -12.34 -11.26 8.18
N GLY A 47 -12.70 -11.61 6.95
CA GLY A 47 -11.76 -11.84 5.85
C GLY A 47 -11.00 -10.60 5.44
N HIS A 48 -11.65 -9.42 5.45
CA HIS A 48 -11.01 -8.13 5.26
C HIS A 48 -9.98 -7.85 6.35
N ASN A 49 -10.41 -7.86 7.60
CA ASN A 49 -9.58 -7.61 8.77
C ASN A 49 -8.39 -8.60 8.86
N LEU A 50 -8.61 -9.88 8.52
CA LEU A 50 -7.55 -10.89 8.44
C LEU A 50 -6.52 -10.55 7.35
N SER A 51 -6.99 -10.07 6.21
CA SER A 51 -6.09 -9.68 5.11
C SER A 51 -5.16 -8.54 5.50
N ASP A 52 -5.63 -7.57 6.29
CA ASP A 52 -4.82 -6.48 6.78
C ASP A 52 -3.73 -6.99 7.73
N VAL A 53 -4.07 -7.91 8.63
CA VAL A 53 -3.08 -8.57 9.51
C VAL A 53 -2.05 -9.35 8.69
N VAL A 54 -2.48 -10.15 7.71
CA VAL A 54 -1.58 -10.92 6.84
C VAL A 54 -0.69 -9.98 6.03
N SER A 55 -1.24 -8.89 5.49
CA SER A 55 -0.48 -7.86 4.76
C SER A 55 0.60 -7.22 5.62
N LEU A 56 0.30 -6.90 6.88
CA LEU A 56 1.27 -6.35 7.83
C LEU A 56 2.39 -7.36 8.15
N VAL A 57 2.05 -8.63 8.35
CA VAL A 57 3.04 -9.69 8.61
C VAL A 57 3.95 -9.90 7.40
N LEU A 58 3.37 -9.94 6.19
CA LEU A 58 4.14 -10.06 4.95
C LEU A 58 5.04 -8.85 4.72
N ALA A 59 4.52 -7.63 4.94
CA ALA A 59 5.29 -6.40 4.82
C ALA A 59 6.44 -6.34 5.83
N TRP A 60 6.20 -6.73 7.08
CA TRP A 60 7.23 -6.78 8.12
C TRP A 60 8.33 -7.80 7.78
N GLY A 61 7.94 -9.02 7.36
CA GLY A 61 8.89 -10.05 6.93
C GLY A 61 9.70 -9.62 5.71
N ALA A 62 9.04 -8.99 4.73
CA ALA A 62 9.70 -8.46 3.53
C ALA A 62 10.68 -7.33 3.87
N PHE A 63 10.30 -6.41 4.76
CA PHE A 63 11.17 -5.35 5.24
C PHE A 63 12.41 -5.89 5.96
N TYR A 64 12.24 -6.92 6.80
CA TYR A 64 13.37 -7.60 7.43
C TYR A 64 14.32 -8.24 6.41
N LEU A 65 13.77 -8.87 5.36
CA LEU A 65 14.55 -9.47 4.28
C LEU A 65 15.25 -8.41 3.42
N ALA A 66 14.59 -7.27 3.16
CA ALA A 66 15.13 -6.17 2.38
C ALA A 66 16.38 -5.53 3.00
N LYS A 67 16.52 -5.60 4.33
CA LYS A 67 17.70 -5.10 5.06
C LYS A 67 18.93 -6.00 4.91
N LYS A 68 18.82 -7.20 4.33
CA LYS A 68 19.97 -8.07 4.11
C LYS A 68 20.91 -7.47 3.08
N ASN A 69 22.20 -7.57 3.37
CA ASN A 69 23.26 -7.04 2.51
C ASN A 69 23.18 -7.65 1.09
N PRO A 70 23.54 -6.88 0.06
CA PRO A 70 23.73 -7.35 -1.29
C PRO A 70 24.67 -8.54 -1.38
N SER A 71 24.52 -9.36 -2.40
CA SER A 71 25.37 -10.52 -2.68
C SER A 71 25.72 -10.56 -4.16
N LEU A 72 26.71 -11.38 -4.55
CA LEU A 72 27.10 -11.55 -5.95
C LEU A 72 25.95 -11.99 -6.88
N LYS A 73 24.95 -12.70 -6.33
CA LYS A 73 23.77 -13.13 -7.09
C LYS A 73 22.60 -12.12 -7.03
N ARG A 74 22.63 -11.18 -6.08
CA ARG A 74 21.57 -10.19 -5.85
C ARG A 74 22.22 -8.86 -5.47
N THR A 75 22.63 -8.11 -6.47
CA THR A 75 23.43 -6.90 -6.30
C THR A 75 22.66 -5.75 -5.61
N TYR A 76 21.35 -5.69 -5.76
CA TYR A 76 20.46 -4.81 -4.98
C TYR A 76 19.94 -5.48 -3.70
N GLY A 77 20.44 -6.66 -3.31
CA GLY A 77 19.94 -7.42 -2.17
C GLY A 77 18.56 -8.04 -2.41
N LEU A 78 17.70 -7.97 -1.41
CA LEU A 78 16.34 -8.51 -1.44
C LEU A 78 15.26 -7.40 -1.42
N LYS A 79 15.59 -6.19 -1.84
CA LYS A 79 14.67 -5.02 -1.77
C LYS A 79 13.33 -5.28 -2.48
N LYS A 80 13.32 -5.90 -3.66
CA LYS A 80 12.10 -6.24 -4.43
C LYS A 80 11.15 -7.21 -3.71
N VAL A 81 11.58 -7.89 -2.64
CA VAL A 81 10.69 -8.75 -1.85
C VAL A 81 9.55 -7.96 -1.23
N THR A 82 9.72 -6.67 -0.95
CA THR A 82 8.64 -5.80 -0.45
C THR A 82 7.52 -5.63 -1.47
N ILE A 83 7.86 -5.44 -2.74
CA ILE A 83 6.90 -5.35 -3.86
C ILE A 83 6.19 -6.69 -4.05
N LEU A 84 6.94 -7.80 -4.01
CA LEU A 84 6.37 -9.15 -4.15
C LEU A 84 5.44 -9.51 -2.97
N ALA A 85 5.75 -9.04 -1.77
CA ALA A 85 4.88 -9.23 -0.60
C ALA A 85 3.54 -8.50 -0.78
N SER A 86 3.56 -7.23 -1.23
CA SER A 86 2.34 -6.47 -1.55
C SER A 86 1.53 -7.14 -2.66
N LEU A 87 2.18 -7.61 -3.72
CA LEU A 87 1.53 -8.33 -4.81
C LEU A 87 0.87 -9.63 -4.31
N THR A 88 1.61 -10.42 -3.52
CA THR A 88 1.08 -11.68 -2.96
C THR A 88 -0.12 -11.42 -2.06
N SER A 89 -0.05 -10.41 -1.21
CA SER A 89 -1.15 -10.01 -0.33
C SER A 89 -2.41 -9.64 -1.12
N ALA A 90 -2.26 -8.80 -2.15
CA ALA A 90 -3.37 -8.42 -3.01
C ALA A 90 -4.02 -9.63 -3.73
N ILE A 91 -3.21 -10.56 -4.24
CA ILE A 91 -3.70 -11.78 -4.91
C ILE A 91 -4.46 -12.67 -3.92
N LEU A 92 -3.90 -12.92 -2.72
CA LEU A 92 -4.57 -13.76 -1.71
C LEU A 92 -5.91 -13.17 -1.30
N LEU A 93 -5.98 -11.85 -1.11
CA LEU A 93 -7.24 -11.18 -0.78
C LEU A 93 -8.25 -11.30 -1.92
N LEU A 94 -7.85 -11.09 -3.17
CA LEU A 94 -8.77 -11.23 -4.32
C LEU A 94 -9.32 -12.65 -4.47
N ILE A 95 -8.51 -13.68 -4.17
CA ILE A 95 -8.99 -15.06 -4.17
C ILE A 95 -10.05 -15.26 -3.07
N ALA A 96 -9.79 -14.76 -1.84
CA ALA A 96 -10.75 -14.85 -0.74
C ALA A 96 -12.06 -14.10 -1.07
N LEU A 97 -11.97 -12.89 -1.59
CA LEU A 97 -13.15 -12.10 -2.03
C LEU A 97 -13.94 -12.81 -3.13
N GLY A 98 -13.24 -13.43 -4.08
CA GLY A 98 -13.88 -14.24 -5.13
C GLY A 98 -14.66 -15.42 -4.59
N ALA A 99 -14.11 -16.12 -3.58
CA ALA A 99 -14.79 -17.24 -2.92
C ALA A 99 -16.04 -16.78 -2.16
N ILE A 100 -15.94 -15.66 -1.40
CA ILE A 100 -17.08 -15.09 -0.68
C ILE A 100 -18.17 -14.62 -1.65
N ALA A 101 -17.78 -13.94 -2.74
CA ALA A 101 -18.73 -13.48 -3.76
C ALA A 101 -19.45 -14.67 -4.42
N TRP A 102 -18.72 -15.74 -4.73
CA TRP A 102 -19.31 -16.95 -5.31
C TRP A 102 -20.34 -17.58 -4.37
N GLU A 103 -19.99 -17.73 -3.11
CA GLU A 103 -20.90 -18.26 -2.09
C GLU A 103 -22.13 -17.35 -1.91
N ALA A 104 -21.94 -16.04 -1.81
CA ALA A 104 -23.03 -15.08 -1.68
C ALA A 104 -24.01 -15.14 -2.86
N LEU A 105 -23.50 -15.30 -4.09
CA LEU A 105 -24.37 -15.48 -5.27
C LEU A 105 -25.17 -16.78 -5.19
N GLY A 106 -24.58 -17.87 -4.68
CA GLY A 106 -25.27 -19.14 -4.48
C GLY A 106 -26.43 -19.03 -3.49
N ARG A 107 -26.27 -18.23 -2.42
CA ARG A 107 -27.31 -18.05 -1.38
C ARG A 107 -28.56 -17.31 -1.83
N PHE A 108 -28.56 -16.64 -2.99
CA PHE A 108 -29.80 -16.13 -3.58
C PHE A 108 -30.73 -17.26 -4.08
N SER A 109 -30.16 -18.39 -4.50
CA SER A 109 -30.91 -19.56 -4.96
C SER A 109 -31.25 -20.53 -3.82
N ASP A 110 -30.40 -20.61 -2.81
CA ASP A 110 -30.56 -21.46 -1.61
C ASP A 110 -30.27 -20.65 -0.34
N PRO A 111 -31.22 -19.81 0.13
CA PRO A 111 -31.03 -18.95 1.29
C PRO A 111 -30.79 -19.75 2.56
N GLN A 112 -29.69 -19.49 3.24
CA GLN A 112 -29.34 -20.10 4.51
C GLN A 112 -29.91 -19.32 5.69
N ALA A 113 -30.27 -20.05 6.76
CA ALA A 113 -30.75 -19.43 8.00
C ALA A 113 -29.56 -18.83 8.75
N VAL A 114 -29.59 -17.50 8.90
CA VAL A 114 -28.54 -16.72 9.61
C VAL A 114 -29.01 -16.45 11.04
N ASP A 115 -28.16 -16.71 12.03
CA ASP A 115 -28.42 -16.30 13.41
C ASP A 115 -28.20 -14.78 13.59
N GLY A 116 -29.25 -14.03 13.35
CA GLY A 116 -29.21 -12.56 13.43
C GLY A 116 -28.77 -12.03 14.79
N MET A 117 -29.05 -12.74 15.90
CA MET A 117 -28.60 -12.29 17.23
C MET A 117 -27.07 -12.37 17.36
N THR A 118 -26.49 -13.47 16.94
CA THR A 118 -25.03 -13.65 16.91
C THR A 118 -24.37 -12.61 16.01
N VAL A 119 -24.95 -12.34 14.83
CA VAL A 119 -24.45 -11.30 13.90
C VAL A 119 -24.45 -9.92 14.58
N ILE A 120 -25.55 -9.52 15.23
CA ILE A 120 -25.66 -8.23 15.93
C ILE A 120 -24.62 -8.09 17.03
N VAL A 121 -24.45 -9.13 17.86
CA VAL A 121 -23.53 -9.08 19.01
C VAL A 121 -22.08 -9.00 18.53
N VAL A 122 -21.70 -9.86 17.58
CA VAL A 122 -20.30 -9.94 17.11
C VAL A 122 -19.92 -8.69 16.31
N ALA A 123 -20.74 -8.27 15.34
CA ALA A 123 -20.48 -7.05 14.60
C ALA A 123 -20.56 -5.81 15.51
N GLY A 124 -21.43 -5.81 16.53
CA GLY A 124 -21.48 -4.75 17.55
C GLY A 124 -20.19 -4.64 18.35
N ILE A 125 -19.54 -5.75 18.68
CA ILE A 125 -18.21 -5.77 19.29
C ILE A 125 -17.19 -5.15 18.31
N GLY A 126 -17.28 -5.48 17.01
CA GLY A 126 -16.45 -4.88 15.95
C GLY A 126 -16.59 -3.36 15.90
N VAL A 127 -17.81 -2.83 15.90
CA VAL A 127 -18.06 -1.39 15.97
C VAL A 127 -17.34 -0.75 17.16
N VAL A 128 -17.44 -1.36 18.36
CA VAL A 128 -16.81 -0.84 19.57
C VAL A 128 -15.29 -0.86 19.47
N ILE A 129 -14.69 -1.98 19.03
CA ILE A 129 -13.24 -2.14 18.91
C ILE A 129 -12.69 -1.16 17.88
N ASN A 130 -13.26 -1.12 16.67
CA ASN A 130 -12.79 -0.28 15.58
C ASN A 130 -12.97 1.22 15.92
N THR A 131 -14.09 1.59 16.55
CA THR A 131 -14.30 2.97 17.04
C THR A 131 -13.29 3.33 18.13
N ALA A 132 -13.08 2.46 19.13
CA ALA A 132 -12.11 2.72 20.19
C ALA A 132 -10.69 2.84 19.62
N THR A 133 -10.32 1.99 18.67
CA THR A 133 -9.02 2.07 17.99
C THR A 133 -8.89 3.34 17.16
N ALA A 134 -9.93 3.73 16.42
CA ALA A 134 -9.96 5.02 15.71
C ALA A 134 -9.74 6.20 16.65
N LEU A 135 -10.42 6.23 17.80
CA LEU A 135 -10.27 7.29 18.78
C LEU A 135 -8.85 7.41 19.36
N LEU A 136 -8.08 6.30 19.44
CA LEU A 136 -6.67 6.35 19.85
C LEU A 136 -5.80 7.14 18.86
N PHE A 137 -6.20 7.21 17.60
CA PHE A 137 -5.48 7.93 16.53
C PHE A 137 -6.03 9.33 16.26
N MET A 138 -7.16 9.70 16.89
CA MET A 138 -7.89 10.93 16.57
C MET A 138 -7.06 12.22 16.82
N GLU A 139 -6.25 12.28 17.84
CA GLU A 139 -5.44 13.47 18.13
C GLU A 139 -4.28 13.63 17.14
N GLY A 140 -3.58 12.54 16.80
CA GLY A 140 -2.41 12.56 15.91
C GLY A 140 -2.74 12.69 14.43
N GLN A 141 -3.98 12.46 14.00
CA GLN A 141 -4.36 12.49 12.58
C GLN A 141 -4.19 13.86 11.90
N LYS A 142 -4.07 14.93 12.68
CA LYS A 142 -3.93 16.30 12.17
C LYS A 142 -2.50 16.60 11.73
N ASP A 143 -1.53 15.94 12.35
CA ASP A 143 -0.11 16.27 12.24
C ASP A 143 0.69 15.19 11.47
N ASP A 144 0.15 13.95 11.34
CA ASP A 144 0.82 12.85 10.66
C ASP A 144 -0.12 12.11 9.71
N LEU A 145 0.30 12.02 8.43
CA LEU A 145 -0.47 11.36 7.36
C LEU A 145 -0.65 9.85 7.59
N ASN A 146 0.31 9.17 8.21
CA ASN A 146 0.19 7.74 8.51
C ASN A 146 -0.84 7.50 9.61
N ILE A 147 -0.84 8.36 10.65
CA ILE A 147 -1.83 8.31 11.73
C ILE A 147 -3.21 8.64 11.18
N ARG A 148 -3.31 9.61 10.26
CA ARG A 148 -4.56 9.92 9.57
C ARG A 148 -5.07 8.74 8.74
N GLY A 149 -4.18 8.04 8.04
CA GLY A 149 -4.51 6.82 7.30
C GLY A 149 -5.08 5.74 8.24
N ALA A 150 -4.41 5.47 9.35
CA ALA A 150 -4.88 4.50 10.36
C ALA A 150 -6.23 4.89 10.96
N TYR A 151 -6.45 6.18 11.28
CA TYR A 151 -7.73 6.69 11.77
C TYR A 151 -8.86 6.44 10.77
N LEU A 152 -8.66 6.83 9.50
CA LEU A 152 -9.68 6.69 8.46
C LEU A 152 -10.00 5.22 8.15
N HIS A 153 -9.00 4.36 8.19
CA HIS A 153 -9.17 2.92 8.02
C HIS A 153 -10.04 2.34 9.13
N MET A 154 -9.68 2.54 10.39
CA MET A 154 -10.47 2.05 11.53
C MET A 154 -11.88 2.64 11.57
N ALA A 155 -12.06 3.90 11.16
CA ALA A 155 -13.38 4.52 11.07
C ALA A 155 -14.24 3.88 9.95
N ALA A 156 -13.62 3.53 8.82
CA ALA A 156 -14.31 2.82 7.74
C ALA A 156 -14.74 1.42 8.18
N ASP A 157 -13.87 0.67 8.86
CA ASP A 157 -14.17 -0.66 9.38
C ASP A 157 -15.31 -0.62 10.42
N ALA A 158 -15.31 0.39 11.31
CA ALA A 158 -16.44 0.61 12.21
C ALA A 158 -17.75 0.86 11.44
N GLY A 159 -17.69 1.58 10.31
CA GLY A 159 -18.83 1.81 9.42
C GLY A 159 -19.34 0.52 8.75
N VAL A 160 -18.44 -0.34 8.29
CA VAL A 160 -18.76 -1.65 7.70
C VAL A 160 -19.43 -2.54 8.76
N SER A 161 -18.82 -2.70 9.93
CA SER A 161 -19.37 -3.50 11.03
C SER A 161 -20.74 -2.95 11.49
N LEU A 162 -20.95 -1.63 11.49
CA LEU A 162 -22.27 -1.03 11.76
C LEU A 162 -23.30 -1.41 10.70
N GLY A 163 -22.92 -1.46 9.43
CA GLY A 163 -23.77 -1.94 8.34
C GLY A 163 -24.20 -3.40 8.58
N VAL A 164 -23.30 -4.26 9.04
CA VAL A 164 -23.57 -5.67 9.39
C VAL A 164 -24.52 -5.77 10.59
N VAL A 165 -24.38 -4.92 11.62
CA VAL A 165 -25.33 -4.82 12.75
C VAL A 165 -26.73 -4.49 12.26
N ILE A 166 -26.87 -3.48 11.40
CA ILE A 166 -28.17 -3.07 10.84
C ILE A 166 -28.80 -4.22 10.04
N ALA A 167 -27.98 -4.94 9.23
CA ALA A 167 -28.46 -6.12 8.50
C ALA A 167 -28.94 -7.23 9.45
N GLY A 168 -28.16 -7.56 10.48
CA GLY A 168 -28.54 -8.54 11.50
C GLY A 168 -29.85 -8.21 12.19
N ILE A 169 -30.07 -6.92 12.57
CA ILE A 169 -31.34 -6.43 13.13
C ILE A 169 -32.47 -6.64 12.11
N ALA A 170 -32.27 -6.25 10.86
CA ALA A 170 -33.28 -6.39 9.83
C ALA A 170 -33.65 -7.86 9.59
N ILE A 171 -32.65 -8.76 9.50
CA ILE A 171 -32.87 -10.22 9.36
C ILE A 171 -33.70 -10.76 10.53
N MET A 172 -33.35 -10.37 11.76
CA MET A 172 -34.03 -10.86 12.96
C MET A 172 -35.53 -10.46 13.00
N TYR A 173 -35.87 -9.24 12.56
CA TYR A 173 -37.27 -8.75 12.61
C TYR A 173 -38.08 -9.09 11.36
N THR A 174 -37.46 -9.20 10.20
CA THR A 174 -38.18 -9.40 8.91
C THR A 174 -38.10 -10.82 8.39
N GLY A 175 -37.09 -11.61 8.82
CA GLY A 175 -36.78 -12.90 8.23
C GLY A 175 -36.22 -12.82 6.81
N TRP A 176 -35.72 -11.67 6.36
CA TRP A 176 -35.21 -11.46 5.01
C TRP A 176 -33.78 -12.02 4.89
N LEU A 177 -33.67 -13.31 4.69
CA LEU A 177 -32.37 -14.02 4.61
C LEU A 177 -31.49 -13.54 3.45
N TRP A 178 -32.07 -12.97 2.40
CA TRP A 178 -31.32 -12.39 1.27
C TRP A 178 -30.47 -11.16 1.64
N LEU A 179 -30.70 -10.55 2.82
CA LEU A 179 -29.92 -9.39 3.27
C LEU A 179 -28.45 -9.75 3.56
N ASP A 180 -28.19 -10.92 4.13
CA ASP A 180 -26.82 -11.37 4.43
C ASP A 180 -25.96 -11.46 3.14
N PRO A 181 -26.35 -12.18 2.07
CA PRO A 181 -25.57 -12.17 0.83
C PRO A 181 -25.50 -10.79 0.13
N VAL A 182 -26.51 -9.94 0.26
CA VAL A 182 -26.44 -8.58 -0.30
C VAL A 182 -25.40 -7.74 0.43
N ILE A 183 -25.42 -7.74 1.76
CA ILE A 183 -24.41 -6.98 2.55
C ILE A 183 -23.01 -7.56 2.30
N SER A 184 -22.87 -8.89 2.24
CA SER A 184 -21.60 -9.55 1.91
C SER A 184 -21.06 -9.09 0.57
N LEU A 185 -21.90 -9.02 -0.48
CA LEU A 185 -21.48 -8.52 -1.80
C LEU A 185 -21.12 -7.03 -1.78
N LEU A 186 -21.81 -6.21 -0.99
CA LEU A 186 -21.45 -4.80 -0.81
C LEU A 186 -20.08 -4.65 -0.13
N ILE A 187 -19.81 -5.44 0.91
CA ILE A 187 -18.50 -5.48 1.58
C ILE A 187 -17.42 -5.91 0.58
N VAL A 188 -17.65 -7.02 -0.14
CA VAL A 188 -16.74 -7.51 -1.18
C VAL A 188 -16.46 -6.44 -2.22
N LEU A 189 -17.47 -5.69 -2.68
CA LEU A 189 -17.29 -4.62 -3.67
C LEU A 189 -16.42 -3.49 -3.14
N VAL A 190 -16.63 -3.04 -1.91
CA VAL A 190 -15.83 -1.99 -1.26
C VAL A 190 -14.37 -2.41 -1.17
N ILE A 191 -14.12 -3.64 -0.68
CA ILE A 191 -12.77 -4.18 -0.53
C ILE A 191 -12.11 -4.40 -1.90
N LEU A 192 -12.87 -4.88 -2.89
CA LEU A 192 -12.37 -5.10 -4.25
C LEU A 192 -11.83 -3.81 -4.87
N ILE A 193 -12.52 -2.68 -4.70
CA ILE A 193 -12.09 -1.38 -5.24
C ILE A 193 -10.73 -0.97 -4.66
N SER A 194 -10.55 -1.09 -3.35
CA SER A 194 -9.28 -0.74 -2.69
C SER A 194 -8.14 -1.72 -3.07
N THR A 195 -8.44 -3.01 -3.07
CA THR A 195 -7.47 -4.07 -3.39
C THR A 195 -7.03 -4.02 -4.85
N TRP A 196 -7.93 -3.65 -5.77
CA TRP A 196 -7.58 -3.50 -7.19
C TRP A 196 -6.50 -2.45 -7.42
N GLY A 197 -6.56 -1.34 -6.67
CA GLY A 197 -5.50 -0.33 -6.67
C GLY A 197 -4.15 -0.91 -6.24
N LEU A 198 -4.12 -1.62 -5.11
CA LEU A 198 -2.91 -2.26 -4.59
C LEU A 198 -2.34 -3.31 -5.57
N LEU A 199 -3.20 -4.14 -6.17
CA LEU A 199 -2.79 -5.12 -7.17
C LEU A 199 -2.11 -4.44 -8.37
N ARG A 200 -2.79 -3.45 -8.96
CA ARG A 200 -2.28 -2.72 -10.13
C ARG A 200 -0.94 -2.06 -9.84
N ASP A 201 -0.80 -1.42 -8.69
CA ASP A 201 0.44 -0.75 -8.30
C ASP A 201 1.57 -1.75 -8.08
N SER A 202 1.31 -2.85 -7.38
CA SER A 202 2.28 -3.91 -7.14
C SER A 202 2.74 -4.59 -8.44
N VAL A 203 1.81 -4.82 -9.39
CA VAL A 203 2.15 -5.33 -10.72
C VAL A 203 3.04 -4.33 -11.45
N ASN A 204 2.67 -3.05 -11.51
CA ASN A 204 3.44 -2.02 -12.19
C ASN A 204 4.87 -1.93 -11.63
N LEU A 205 5.03 -1.89 -10.29
CA LEU A 205 6.35 -1.85 -9.67
C LEU A 205 7.15 -3.15 -9.90
N SER A 206 6.47 -4.28 -10.09
CA SER A 206 7.14 -5.57 -10.38
C SER A 206 7.73 -5.63 -11.78
N ILE A 207 7.14 -4.92 -12.74
CA ILE A 207 7.57 -4.84 -14.15
C ILE A 207 8.35 -3.55 -14.47
N ASP A 208 8.92 -2.95 -13.44
CA ASP A 208 9.77 -1.75 -13.55
C ASP A 208 9.07 -0.51 -14.15
N ALA A 209 7.75 -0.38 -13.98
CA ALA A 209 7.06 0.86 -14.30
C ALA A 209 7.49 1.99 -13.36
N VAL A 210 7.40 3.21 -13.85
CA VAL A 210 7.68 4.41 -13.04
C VAL A 210 6.76 4.46 -11.82
N PRO A 211 7.32 4.65 -10.60
CA PRO A 211 6.52 4.82 -9.39
C PRO A 211 5.57 6.01 -9.50
N LYS A 212 4.37 5.90 -8.93
CA LYS A 212 3.31 6.93 -9.04
C LYS A 212 3.68 8.29 -8.45
N ASP A 213 4.56 8.29 -7.45
CA ASP A 213 5.04 9.48 -6.75
C ASP A 213 6.23 10.15 -7.47
N VAL A 214 6.70 9.59 -8.59
CA VAL A 214 7.80 10.13 -9.39
C VAL A 214 7.26 10.75 -10.69
N ASP A 215 7.45 12.06 -10.82
CA ASP A 215 7.14 12.80 -12.05
C ASP A 215 8.37 12.87 -12.95
N VAL A 216 8.40 12.02 -13.98
CA VAL A 216 9.50 11.95 -14.95
C VAL A 216 9.70 13.27 -15.70
N SER A 217 8.62 14.04 -15.94
CA SER A 217 8.70 15.32 -16.61
C SER A 217 9.50 16.36 -15.79
N LYS A 218 9.30 16.34 -14.47
CA LYS A 218 10.09 17.20 -13.56
C LYS A 218 11.55 16.78 -13.48
N ILE A 219 11.83 15.49 -13.53
CA ILE A 219 13.23 14.98 -13.59
C ILE A 219 13.90 15.47 -14.88
N LYS A 220 13.19 15.35 -16.00
CA LYS A 220 13.69 15.84 -17.29
C LYS A 220 13.95 17.36 -17.28
N GLU A 221 12.99 18.14 -16.77
CA GLU A 221 13.13 19.60 -16.63
C GLU A 221 14.32 19.94 -15.73
N TYR A 222 14.49 19.25 -14.61
CA TYR A 222 15.62 19.45 -13.72
C TYR A 222 16.96 19.21 -14.41
N PHE A 223 17.13 18.08 -15.12
CA PHE A 223 18.38 17.79 -15.83
C PHE A 223 18.67 18.84 -16.92
N LEU A 224 17.68 19.21 -17.72
CA LEU A 224 17.84 20.19 -18.78
C LEU A 224 18.03 21.64 -18.28
N SER A 225 17.70 21.91 -17.02
CA SER A 225 17.97 23.21 -16.39
C SER A 225 19.40 23.34 -15.87
N GLN A 226 20.18 22.26 -15.85
CA GLN A 226 21.54 22.28 -15.35
C GLN A 226 22.48 22.96 -16.37
N GLU A 227 23.43 23.75 -15.85
CA GLU A 227 24.42 24.41 -16.68
C GLU A 227 25.25 23.37 -17.47
N ASN A 228 25.46 23.62 -18.75
CA ASN A 228 26.20 22.75 -19.68
C ASN A 228 25.52 21.43 -20.06
N ILE A 229 24.30 21.12 -19.62
CA ILE A 229 23.52 19.99 -20.13
C ILE A 229 22.66 20.46 -21.29
N THR A 230 22.84 19.84 -22.46
CA THR A 230 22.18 20.26 -23.71
C THR A 230 21.06 19.35 -24.11
N ASP A 231 21.14 18.08 -23.78
CA ASP A 231 20.11 17.05 -24.09
C ASP A 231 20.25 15.85 -23.15
N MET A 232 19.27 14.96 -23.17
CA MET A 232 19.28 13.72 -22.42
C MET A 232 18.57 12.62 -23.21
N HIS A 233 18.96 11.36 -22.96
CA HIS A 233 18.32 10.16 -23.51
C HIS A 233 18.49 8.98 -22.54
N ASP A 234 17.81 7.87 -22.85
CA ASP A 234 17.88 6.62 -22.09
C ASP A 234 17.57 6.83 -20.58
N LEU A 235 16.55 7.64 -20.31
CA LEU A 235 16.07 7.86 -18.95
C LEU A 235 15.17 6.70 -18.52
N HIS A 236 15.57 5.98 -17.49
CA HIS A 236 14.77 4.95 -16.85
C HIS A 236 14.64 5.22 -15.37
N VAL A 237 13.41 5.04 -14.84
CA VAL A 237 13.11 5.16 -13.42
C VAL A 237 12.26 3.97 -13.01
N TRP A 238 12.69 3.26 -11.97
CA TRP A 238 11.97 2.08 -11.47
C TRP A 238 12.08 1.96 -9.95
N ALA A 239 11.21 1.15 -9.34
CA ALA A 239 11.25 0.86 -7.93
C ALA A 239 12.23 -0.29 -7.61
N LEU A 240 13.10 -0.09 -6.63
CA LEU A 240 13.88 -1.15 -6.00
C LEU A 240 13.11 -1.84 -4.87
N SER A 241 12.25 -1.08 -4.18
CA SER A 241 11.37 -1.55 -3.11
C SER A 241 10.08 -0.73 -3.13
N THR A 242 9.20 -0.93 -2.18
CA THR A 242 8.01 -0.08 -1.99
C THR A 242 8.33 1.34 -1.50
N THR A 243 9.59 1.62 -1.15
CA THR A 243 10.03 2.92 -0.58
C THR A 243 11.28 3.50 -1.23
N GLU A 244 11.97 2.77 -2.08
CA GLU A 244 13.23 3.18 -2.70
C GLU A 244 13.16 3.04 -4.21
N ASN A 245 13.61 4.07 -4.93
CA ASN A 245 13.63 4.12 -6.38
C ASN A 245 15.07 4.15 -6.91
N ALA A 246 15.24 3.72 -8.16
CA ALA A 246 16.48 3.85 -8.91
C ALA A 246 16.24 4.61 -10.20
N LEU A 247 17.31 5.21 -10.72
CA LEU A 247 17.33 5.95 -11.98
C LEU A 247 18.62 5.68 -12.75
N THR A 248 18.47 5.54 -14.06
CA THR A 248 19.59 5.67 -15.02
C THR A 248 19.26 6.73 -16.05
N VAL A 249 20.27 7.46 -16.50
CA VAL A 249 20.13 8.49 -17.54
C VAL A 249 21.45 8.76 -18.23
N HIS A 250 21.40 9.09 -19.51
CA HIS A 250 22.49 9.64 -20.28
C HIS A 250 22.25 11.14 -20.49
N LEU A 251 23.23 11.95 -20.10
CA LEU A 251 23.21 13.43 -20.23
C LEU A 251 24.27 13.88 -21.23
N LEU A 252 23.87 14.67 -22.21
CA LEU A 252 24.79 15.30 -23.17
C LEU A 252 25.29 16.61 -22.57
N SER A 253 26.61 16.73 -22.44
CA SER A 253 27.25 17.92 -21.90
C SER A 253 28.23 18.60 -22.88
N THR A 254 28.23 19.90 -22.86
CA THR A 254 29.27 20.70 -23.55
C THR A 254 30.53 20.85 -22.71
N ASN A 255 30.47 20.52 -21.42
CA ASN A 255 31.61 20.63 -20.52
C ASN A 255 32.35 19.31 -20.41
N THR A 256 33.66 19.31 -20.67
CA THR A 256 34.53 18.12 -20.55
C THR A 256 34.97 17.85 -19.11
N GLN A 257 34.78 18.79 -18.20
CA GLN A 257 35.21 18.71 -16.80
C GLN A 257 34.01 18.85 -15.85
N ILE A 258 33.21 17.77 -15.77
CA ILE A 258 32.17 17.66 -14.73
C ILE A 258 32.84 17.18 -13.46
N ASP A 259 32.77 17.99 -12.41
CA ASP A 259 33.37 17.66 -11.12
C ASP A 259 32.45 16.81 -10.22
N ASN A 260 33.02 16.27 -9.16
CA ASN A 260 32.29 15.47 -8.19
C ASN A 260 31.19 16.26 -7.46
N THR A 261 31.38 17.59 -7.31
CA THR A 261 30.41 18.45 -6.61
C THR A 261 29.13 18.57 -7.42
N PHE A 262 29.23 18.73 -8.73
CA PHE A 262 28.10 18.76 -9.65
C PHE A 262 27.31 17.45 -9.59
N MET A 263 28.00 16.30 -9.65
CA MET A 263 27.38 14.98 -9.55
C MET A 263 26.69 14.76 -8.20
N GLN A 264 27.33 15.17 -7.11
CA GLN A 264 26.75 15.06 -5.77
C GLN A 264 25.50 15.92 -5.64
N THR A 265 25.51 17.16 -6.10
CA THR A 265 24.34 18.05 -6.05
C THR A 265 23.14 17.46 -6.81
N MET A 266 23.38 16.88 -7.99
CA MET A 266 22.30 16.20 -8.74
C MET A 266 21.74 15.00 -7.98
N GLN A 267 22.62 14.17 -7.42
CA GLN A 267 22.20 12.99 -6.65
C GLN A 267 21.41 13.37 -5.38
N GLU A 268 21.86 14.37 -4.63
CA GLU A 268 21.16 14.89 -3.46
C GLU A 268 19.77 15.44 -3.81
N TYR A 269 19.65 16.20 -4.90
CA TYR A 269 18.36 16.70 -5.36
C TYR A 269 17.40 15.56 -5.74
N LEU A 270 17.87 14.58 -6.52
CA LEU A 270 17.07 13.42 -6.92
C LEU A 270 16.64 12.58 -5.72
N HIS A 271 17.50 12.46 -4.71
CA HIS A 271 17.17 11.77 -3.47
C HIS A 271 16.07 12.50 -2.69
N HIS A 272 16.20 13.81 -2.49
CA HIS A 272 15.27 14.58 -1.67
C HIS A 272 13.90 14.75 -2.34
N GLU A 273 13.87 15.08 -3.65
CA GLU A 273 12.63 15.40 -4.34
C GLU A 273 11.89 14.16 -4.87
N PHE A 274 12.63 13.11 -5.28
CA PHE A 274 12.05 11.96 -5.97
C PHE A 274 12.31 10.62 -5.27
N LYS A 275 12.95 10.60 -4.09
CA LYS A 275 13.31 9.38 -3.34
C LYS A 275 14.13 8.39 -4.17
N ILE A 276 15.03 8.91 -5.01
CA ILE A 276 15.93 8.09 -5.84
C ILE A 276 17.17 7.78 -5.03
N GLU A 277 17.22 6.56 -4.48
CA GLU A 277 18.35 6.08 -3.67
C GLU A 277 19.52 5.58 -4.51
N HIS A 278 19.27 5.19 -5.74
CA HIS A 278 20.28 4.64 -6.65
C HIS A 278 20.23 5.39 -7.96
N CYS A 279 21.22 6.22 -8.20
CA CYS A 279 21.31 7.03 -9.40
C CYS A 279 22.57 6.69 -10.19
N THR A 280 22.42 6.35 -11.46
CA THR A 280 23.53 6.17 -12.42
C THR A 280 23.35 7.22 -13.53
N ILE A 281 24.27 8.16 -13.60
CA ILE A 281 24.29 9.21 -14.61
C ILE A 281 25.52 9.00 -15.48
N GLN A 282 25.32 8.74 -16.76
CA GLN A 282 26.36 8.74 -17.75
C GLN A 282 26.44 10.11 -18.39
N ILE A 283 27.65 10.70 -18.42
CA ILE A 283 27.87 11.98 -19.08
C ILE A 283 28.53 11.72 -20.42
N GLU A 284 27.93 12.24 -21.48
CA GLU A 284 28.42 12.17 -22.85
C GLU A 284 28.85 13.55 -23.33
N ASN A 285 30.03 13.61 -23.92
CA ASN A 285 30.55 14.89 -24.42
C ASN A 285 30.09 15.13 -25.86
N THR A 286 29.41 16.24 -26.10
CA THR A 286 28.96 16.63 -27.45
C THR A 286 30.10 17.04 -28.39
N LEU A 287 31.32 17.29 -27.88
CA LEU A 287 32.50 17.71 -28.65
C LEU A 287 33.31 16.51 -29.20
N GLY A 288 32.91 15.27 -28.90
CA GLY A 288 33.61 14.06 -29.37
C GLY A 288 32.89 13.34 -30.52
N ASP A 289 33.62 12.44 -31.21
CA ASP A 289 33.04 11.61 -32.29
C ASP A 289 32.25 10.39 -31.79
N TYR A 290 32.08 10.23 -30.47
CA TYR A 290 31.36 9.11 -29.88
C TYR A 290 29.85 9.34 -30.00
N LEU A 291 29.19 8.47 -30.76
CA LEU A 291 27.73 8.41 -30.83
C LEU A 291 27.24 7.23 -29.95
N CYS A 292 26.51 7.55 -28.90
CA CYS A 292 25.87 6.53 -28.07
C CYS A 292 24.89 5.69 -28.91
N THR A 293 25.02 4.37 -28.85
CA THR A 293 24.13 3.44 -29.57
C THR A 293 22.70 3.47 -29.06
N LEU A 294 22.48 4.01 -27.85
CA LEU A 294 21.17 4.17 -27.20
C LEU A 294 20.52 5.54 -27.50
N ASN A 295 21.22 6.45 -28.21
CA ASN A 295 20.63 7.71 -28.66
C ASN A 295 19.79 7.52 -29.93
N LYS A 296 18.72 6.73 -29.81
CA LYS A 296 17.74 6.51 -30.86
C LYS A 296 16.40 7.09 -30.45
N GLU A 297 15.56 7.45 -31.43
CA GLU A 297 14.22 7.99 -31.17
C GLU A 297 13.36 7.09 -30.29
N GLU A 298 13.54 5.75 -30.38
CA GLU A 298 12.81 4.76 -29.58
C GLU A 298 13.13 4.81 -28.08
N TYR A 299 14.26 5.45 -27.66
CA TYR A 299 14.69 5.60 -26.26
C TYR A 299 14.57 7.03 -25.75
N LYS A 300 13.96 7.93 -26.51
CA LYS A 300 13.65 9.30 -26.09
C LYS A 300 12.26 9.32 -25.45
N ILE A 301 12.21 9.66 -24.17
CA ILE A 301 10.95 9.83 -23.39
C ILE A 301 10.54 11.30 -23.38
#